data_12d1bfdc789f153ab393bf18fa15ee6e
#
_entry.id   12d1bfdc789f153ab393bf18fa15ee6e
#
_cell.length_a   1.000
_cell.length_b   1.000
_cell.length_c   1.000
_cell.angle_alpha   90.00
_cell.angle_beta   90.00
_cell.angle_gamma   90.00
#
_symmetry.space_group_name_H-M   'P 1'
#
loop_
_entity.id
_entity.type
_entity.pdbx_description
1 polymer ?
#
loop_
_entity_poly.entity_id
_entity_poly.type
_entity_poly.pdbx_seq_one_letter_code
_entity_poly.pdbx_strand_id
1 'polypeptide(L)'
;MLNDLLQEAYGAMRHNRRRTALTMLGMAWGIATVVMLLAYGDGFGRACANIFANFGTKLVIVVPDRTSMQAGGQKAGVLVRFTLDDVETLTTNLPQITHITPEVSKQASVQYDTRIFTWGVTGNYPTVFDVRSLKLEQGRFYNPEDEIQRAHVAVIGSEAKEKLFSGRNALGEHIRLDGLSFEVIGVLSAKMQEGNDDINRVIYVPFSTMSELKNTHYLDTIWFTYQTPEYESLEQSVRTIMATQHKFSQTDRQAVHVFNLMTQVHQFEIITLGLKVLMGFIGTLTLGIGGVGLMNIMLVSVTQRTREIGVQKALGARRRYILLQFLAEALTITFIGGVLGVLLAYAVALSVGRLTLYSAFAKNGEAGDIRLIIAPGTLIASTLILGMVGLISGMVPAIRASRLNPIEALRHE
;
A
#
# COMPACT_ATOMS: atom_id res chain seq x y z
N MET A 1 3.49 -41.69 -26.53
CA MET A 1 2.15 -41.32 -26.00
C MET A 1 2.01 -39.82 -25.73
N LEU A 2 2.85 -39.19 -24.90
CA LEU A 2 2.76 -37.72 -24.67
C LEU A 2 3.17 -36.90 -25.92
N ASN A 3 4.25 -37.30 -26.58
CA ASN A 3 4.71 -36.67 -27.82
C ASN A 3 3.70 -36.81 -28.96
N ASP A 4 3.03 -37.98 -29.06
CA ASP A 4 2.01 -38.23 -30.09
C ASP A 4 0.80 -37.31 -29.88
N LEU A 5 0.33 -37.19 -28.62
CA LEU A 5 -0.76 -36.28 -28.24
C LEU A 5 -0.42 -34.82 -28.53
N LEU A 6 0.83 -34.38 -28.29
CA LEU A 6 1.27 -33.01 -28.59
C LEU A 6 1.39 -32.78 -30.12
N GLN A 7 1.83 -33.77 -30.89
CA GLN A 7 1.88 -33.64 -32.36
C GLN A 7 0.47 -33.60 -32.97
N GLU A 8 -0.46 -34.42 -32.46
CA GLU A 8 -1.86 -34.35 -32.86
C GLU A 8 -2.51 -33.00 -32.50
N ALA A 9 -2.26 -32.49 -31.30
CA ALA A 9 -2.73 -31.16 -30.89
C ALA A 9 -2.19 -30.05 -31.80
N TYR A 10 -0.92 -30.13 -32.15
CA TYR A 10 -0.29 -29.16 -33.08
C TYR A 10 -0.89 -29.27 -34.50
N GLY A 11 -1.12 -30.49 -35.00
CA GLY A 11 -1.80 -30.73 -36.28
C GLY A 11 -3.22 -30.14 -36.32
N ALA A 12 -3.97 -30.35 -35.24
CA ALA A 12 -5.30 -29.80 -35.05
C ALA A 12 -5.36 -28.28 -35.11
N MET A 13 -4.41 -27.61 -34.43
CA MET A 13 -4.30 -26.15 -34.42
C MET A 13 -3.99 -25.60 -35.82
N ARG A 14 -3.22 -26.30 -36.62
CA ARG A 14 -2.86 -25.90 -37.99
C ARG A 14 -4.04 -25.97 -38.98
N HIS A 15 -4.99 -26.87 -38.74
CA HIS A 15 -6.13 -27.03 -39.63
C HIS A 15 -7.12 -25.86 -39.55
N ASN A 16 -7.35 -25.24 -38.37
CA ASN A 16 -8.29 -24.13 -38.17
C ASN A 16 -7.61 -22.89 -37.57
N ARG A 17 -6.56 -22.40 -38.20
CA ARG A 17 -5.64 -21.35 -37.70
C ARG A 17 -6.35 -20.09 -37.18
N ARG A 18 -7.34 -19.55 -37.92
CA ARG A 18 -8.05 -18.30 -37.53
C ARG A 18 -8.83 -18.48 -36.22
N ARG A 19 -9.51 -19.62 -36.06
CA ARG A 19 -10.34 -19.90 -34.91
C ARG A 19 -9.49 -20.17 -33.66
N THR A 20 -8.43 -20.94 -33.82
CA THR A 20 -7.46 -21.23 -32.75
C THR A 20 -6.73 -19.95 -32.31
N ALA A 21 -6.33 -19.09 -33.26
CA ALA A 21 -5.71 -17.80 -32.95
C ALA A 21 -6.64 -16.89 -32.15
N LEU A 22 -7.92 -16.77 -32.51
CA LEU A 22 -8.92 -16.00 -31.77
C LEU A 22 -9.12 -16.52 -30.35
N THR A 23 -9.13 -17.85 -30.16
CA THR A 23 -9.23 -18.45 -28.81
C THR A 23 -8.00 -18.17 -27.98
N MET A 24 -6.80 -18.35 -28.58
CA MET A 24 -5.54 -18.03 -27.90
C MET A 24 -5.47 -16.56 -27.51
N LEU A 25 -5.93 -15.64 -28.36
CA LEU A 25 -6.02 -14.21 -28.04
C LEU A 25 -6.99 -13.95 -26.88
N GLY A 26 -8.16 -14.60 -26.86
CA GLY A 26 -9.10 -14.48 -25.74
C GLY A 26 -8.52 -14.97 -24.42
N MET A 27 -7.81 -16.12 -24.44
CA MET A 27 -7.12 -16.66 -23.26
C MET A 27 -5.94 -15.77 -22.85
N ALA A 28 -5.16 -15.29 -23.81
CA ALA A 28 -4.04 -14.37 -23.56
C ALA A 28 -4.51 -13.05 -22.93
N TRP A 29 -5.57 -12.47 -23.45
CA TRP A 29 -6.18 -11.28 -22.86
C TRP A 29 -6.69 -11.53 -21.45
N GLY A 30 -7.41 -12.66 -21.24
CA GLY A 30 -7.94 -13.05 -19.93
C GLY A 30 -6.84 -13.17 -18.88
N ILE A 31 -5.76 -13.93 -19.19
CA ILE A 31 -4.66 -14.10 -18.24
C ILE A 31 -3.86 -12.80 -18.04
N ALA A 32 -3.65 -12.01 -19.10
CA ALA A 32 -3.00 -10.70 -18.97
C ALA A 32 -3.77 -9.79 -18.00
N THR A 33 -5.10 -9.79 -18.10
CA THR A 33 -5.98 -9.04 -17.20
C THR A 33 -5.85 -9.53 -15.75
N VAL A 34 -5.87 -10.85 -15.51
CA VAL A 34 -5.67 -11.43 -14.16
C VAL A 34 -4.33 -11.00 -13.58
N VAL A 35 -3.24 -11.18 -14.35
CA VAL A 35 -1.89 -10.81 -13.90
C VAL A 35 -1.77 -9.33 -13.59
N MET A 36 -2.30 -8.46 -14.47
CA MET A 36 -2.24 -7.01 -14.27
C MET A 36 -3.07 -6.55 -13.06
N LEU A 37 -4.28 -7.09 -12.87
CA LEU A 37 -5.12 -6.74 -11.72
C LEU A 37 -4.47 -7.16 -10.40
N LEU A 38 -3.92 -8.37 -10.32
CA LEU A 38 -3.22 -8.82 -9.12
C LEU A 38 -1.92 -8.04 -8.89
N ALA A 39 -1.17 -7.73 -9.96
CA ALA A 39 0.03 -6.91 -9.87
C ALA A 39 -0.27 -5.48 -9.41
N TYR A 40 -1.41 -4.90 -9.83
CA TYR A 40 -1.89 -3.61 -9.34
C TYR A 40 -2.21 -3.67 -7.85
N GLY A 41 -2.92 -4.71 -7.38
CA GLY A 41 -3.20 -4.91 -5.96
C GLY A 41 -1.92 -5.03 -5.11
N ASP A 42 -0.91 -5.75 -5.59
CA ASP A 42 0.41 -5.84 -4.95
C ASP A 42 1.15 -4.50 -4.95
N GLY A 43 1.10 -3.77 -6.07
CA GLY A 43 1.70 -2.45 -6.22
C GLY A 43 1.07 -1.42 -5.28
N PHE A 44 -0.26 -1.41 -5.19
CA PHE A 44 -1.01 -0.54 -4.28
C PHE A 44 -0.66 -0.82 -2.81
N GLY A 45 -0.64 -2.09 -2.39
CA GLY A 45 -0.25 -2.44 -1.02
C GLY A 45 1.16 -2.00 -0.67
N ARG A 46 2.13 -2.13 -1.60
CA ARG A 46 3.50 -1.63 -1.39
C ARG A 46 3.57 -0.10 -1.34
N ALA A 47 2.82 0.60 -2.19
CA ALA A 47 2.75 2.05 -2.16
C ALA A 47 2.24 2.54 -0.80
N CYS A 48 1.15 1.97 -0.28
CA CYS A 48 0.64 2.27 1.06
C CYS A 48 1.68 1.96 2.14
N ALA A 49 2.32 0.79 2.11
CA ALA A 49 3.36 0.43 3.07
C ALA A 49 4.54 1.41 3.04
N ASN A 50 4.98 1.87 1.86
CA ASN A 50 6.05 2.85 1.72
C ASN A 50 5.66 4.23 2.27
N ILE A 51 4.38 4.65 2.08
CA ILE A 51 3.86 5.88 2.66
C ILE A 51 4.00 5.82 4.19
N PHE A 52 3.47 4.77 4.82
CA PHE A 52 3.55 4.63 6.27
C PHE A 52 4.98 4.45 6.80
N ALA A 53 5.85 3.75 6.08
CA ALA A 53 7.25 3.57 6.47
C ALA A 53 8.02 4.89 6.58
N ASN A 54 7.67 5.90 5.77
CA ASN A 54 8.28 7.24 5.83
C ASN A 54 7.94 8.01 7.12
N PHE A 55 6.84 7.68 7.79
CA PHE A 55 6.44 8.32 9.04
C PHE A 55 6.92 7.58 10.29
N GLY A 56 7.42 6.34 10.14
CA GLY A 56 7.76 5.45 11.25
C GLY A 56 6.54 4.66 11.71
N THR A 57 6.55 3.34 11.51
CA THR A 57 5.36 2.47 11.72
C THR A 57 4.94 2.33 13.19
N LYS A 58 5.85 2.55 14.13
CA LYS A 58 5.60 2.41 15.58
C LYS A 58 5.41 3.77 16.26
N LEU A 59 4.72 4.68 15.60
CA LEU A 59 4.45 6.03 16.07
C LEU A 59 3.06 6.11 16.69
N VAL A 60 2.99 6.76 17.85
CA VAL A 60 1.73 7.15 18.51
C VAL A 60 1.73 8.66 18.72
N ILE A 61 0.60 9.26 18.38
CA ILE A 61 0.32 10.67 18.60
C ILE A 61 -0.86 10.77 19.56
N VAL A 62 -0.69 11.48 20.64
CA VAL A 62 -1.75 11.72 21.63
C VAL A 62 -2.14 13.19 21.58
N VAL A 63 -3.41 13.45 21.26
CA VAL A 63 -3.94 14.81 21.08
C VAL A 63 -5.05 15.04 22.08
N PRO A 64 -4.98 16.12 22.90
CA PRO A 64 -6.05 16.46 23.81
C PRO A 64 -7.23 17.08 23.06
N ASP A 65 -8.46 16.78 23.54
CA ASP A 65 -9.67 17.40 23.02
C ASP A 65 -10.68 17.59 24.16
N ARG A 66 -11.93 17.85 23.83
CA ARG A 66 -13.00 18.08 24.81
C ARG A 66 -13.67 16.76 25.20
N THR A 67 -13.97 16.64 26.50
CA THR A 67 -14.73 15.50 27.00
C THR A 67 -16.14 15.49 26.39
N SER A 68 -16.60 14.30 25.98
CA SER A 68 -17.99 14.10 25.46
C SER A 68 -18.93 13.56 26.54
N MET A 69 -18.38 13.01 27.62
CA MET A 69 -19.12 12.39 28.70
C MET A 69 -18.87 13.09 30.04
N GLN A 70 -19.90 13.07 30.92
CA GLN A 70 -19.72 13.49 32.29
C GLN A 70 -19.01 12.40 33.10
N ALA A 71 -17.91 12.74 33.76
CA ALA A 71 -17.17 11.84 34.63
C ALA A 71 -16.37 12.62 35.68
N GLY A 72 -16.02 11.98 36.80
CA GLY A 72 -15.16 12.59 37.82
C GLY A 72 -15.74 13.90 38.45
N GLY A 73 -17.02 14.09 38.38
CA GLY A 73 -17.66 15.34 38.86
C GLY A 73 -17.59 16.51 37.88
N GLN A 74 -17.04 16.33 36.71
CA GLN A 74 -16.95 17.34 35.64
C GLN A 74 -18.03 17.15 34.60
N LYS A 75 -18.52 18.26 34.04
CA LYS A 75 -19.49 18.26 32.94
C LYS A 75 -18.80 17.85 31.63
N ALA A 76 -19.59 17.35 30.67
CA ALA A 76 -19.11 17.18 29.30
C ALA A 76 -18.70 18.53 28.66
N GLY A 77 -17.77 18.51 27.71
CA GLY A 77 -17.27 19.69 27.00
C GLY A 77 -16.06 20.36 27.66
N VAL A 78 -15.51 19.78 28.73
CA VAL A 78 -14.27 20.30 29.37
C VAL A 78 -13.08 19.96 28.49
N LEU A 79 -12.24 20.95 28.19
CA LEU A 79 -11.02 20.77 27.43
C LEU A 79 -9.97 20.08 28.30
N VAL A 80 -9.49 18.92 27.87
CA VAL A 80 -8.32 18.26 28.45
C VAL A 80 -7.08 19.05 28.03
N ARG A 81 -6.18 19.30 28.97
CA ARG A 81 -4.96 20.07 28.72
C ARG A 81 -3.76 19.29 29.20
N PHE A 82 -2.92 18.89 28.27
CA PHE A 82 -1.69 18.16 28.58
C PHE A 82 -0.62 19.08 29.14
N THR A 83 0.17 18.51 30.05
CA THR A 83 1.32 19.17 30.68
C THR A 83 2.53 18.25 30.57
N LEU A 84 3.71 18.72 31.01
CA LEU A 84 4.91 17.86 31.06
C LEU A 84 4.76 16.69 32.05
N ASP A 85 3.93 16.82 33.09
CA ASP A 85 3.63 15.75 34.03
C ASP A 85 2.97 14.54 33.31
N ASP A 86 2.20 14.79 32.24
CA ASP A 86 1.62 13.72 31.45
C ASP A 86 2.67 12.93 30.67
N VAL A 87 3.72 13.62 30.20
CA VAL A 87 4.86 12.97 29.52
C VAL A 87 5.60 12.08 30.51
N GLU A 88 5.85 12.55 31.73
CA GLU A 88 6.50 11.77 32.78
C GLU A 88 5.63 10.60 33.24
N THR A 89 4.33 10.82 33.40
CA THR A 89 3.36 9.78 33.77
C THR A 89 3.31 8.67 32.71
N LEU A 90 3.26 9.02 31.42
CA LEU A 90 3.28 8.03 30.34
C LEU A 90 4.59 7.24 30.31
N THR A 91 5.73 7.93 30.47
CA THR A 91 7.05 7.27 30.48
C THR A 91 7.20 6.31 31.64
N THR A 92 6.72 6.68 32.82
CA THR A 92 6.83 5.85 34.05
C THR A 92 5.91 4.64 34.00
N ASN A 93 4.68 4.80 33.49
CA ASN A 93 3.69 3.72 33.51
C ASN A 93 3.74 2.81 32.27
N LEU A 94 4.41 3.23 31.19
CA LEU A 94 4.52 2.47 29.93
C LEU A 94 5.99 2.23 29.56
N PRO A 95 6.63 1.20 30.15
CA PRO A 95 8.03 0.89 29.86
C PRO A 95 8.30 0.47 28.41
N GLN A 96 7.24 0.21 27.62
CA GLN A 96 7.33 -0.10 26.19
C GLN A 96 7.65 1.14 25.35
N ILE A 97 7.50 2.36 25.89
CA ILE A 97 7.86 3.59 25.22
C ILE A 97 9.39 3.66 25.09
N THR A 98 9.87 3.86 23.87
CA THR A 98 11.31 3.97 23.58
C THR A 98 11.77 5.43 23.53
N HIS A 99 11.03 6.27 22.84
CA HIS A 99 11.29 7.71 22.75
C HIS A 99 9.96 8.45 22.88
N ILE A 100 9.96 9.54 23.63
CA ILE A 100 8.80 10.40 23.82
C ILE A 100 9.22 11.86 23.70
N THR A 101 8.34 12.68 23.15
CA THR A 101 8.54 14.12 23.04
C THR A 101 7.22 14.87 23.21
N PRO A 102 7.21 15.96 24.01
CA PRO A 102 6.12 16.92 23.98
C PRO A 102 6.23 17.75 22.70
N GLU A 103 5.10 18.27 22.24
CA GLU A 103 5.05 19.20 21.13
C GLU A 103 4.19 20.40 21.47
N VAL A 104 4.72 21.58 21.21
CA VAL A 104 3.99 22.84 21.18
C VAL A 104 4.26 23.50 19.83
N SER A 105 3.21 23.82 19.10
CA SER A 105 3.30 24.40 17.77
C SER A 105 2.64 25.78 17.69
N LYS A 106 3.15 26.61 16.79
CA LYS A 106 2.62 27.94 16.51
C LYS A 106 2.84 28.28 15.04
N GLN A 107 1.88 28.93 14.43
CA GLN A 107 2.11 29.63 13.16
C GLN A 107 2.84 30.94 13.48
N ALA A 108 4.07 31.07 13.03
CA ALA A 108 4.92 32.22 13.29
C ALA A 108 5.39 32.91 12.01
N SER A 109 5.69 34.19 12.10
CA SER A 109 6.37 34.92 11.04
C SER A 109 7.82 34.49 10.98
N VAL A 110 8.23 33.89 9.88
CA VAL A 110 9.60 33.43 9.61
C VAL A 110 10.23 34.38 8.63
N GLN A 111 11.24 35.10 9.05
CA GLN A 111 11.91 36.15 8.25
C GLN A 111 13.39 35.82 8.04
N TYR A 112 13.84 35.98 6.83
CA TYR A 112 15.25 36.01 6.46
C TYR A 112 15.45 37.09 5.42
N ASP A 113 16.32 38.08 5.72
CA ASP A 113 16.54 39.27 4.91
C ASP A 113 15.21 39.99 4.58
N THR A 114 14.85 40.11 3.33
CA THR A 114 13.60 40.75 2.86
C THR A 114 12.43 39.77 2.73
N ARG A 115 12.66 38.50 2.94
CA ARG A 115 11.64 37.43 2.77
C ARG A 115 10.95 37.16 4.08
N ILE A 116 9.63 37.14 4.03
CA ILE A 116 8.76 36.83 5.17
C ILE A 116 7.73 35.79 4.75
N PHE A 117 7.60 34.74 5.55
CA PHE A 117 6.59 33.70 5.38
C PHE A 117 5.93 33.40 6.73
N THR A 118 4.70 32.90 6.71
CA THR A 118 4.02 32.38 7.89
C THR A 118 4.04 30.86 7.82
N TRP A 119 4.82 30.22 8.72
CA TRP A 119 4.97 28.77 8.76
C TRP A 119 4.85 28.24 10.19
N GLY A 120 4.63 26.94 10.30
CA GLY A 120 4.62 26.23 11.57
C GLY A 120 6.02 26.19 12.19
N VAL A 121 6.11 26.65 13.42
CA VAL A 121 7.28 26.48 14.28
C VAL A 121 6.87 25.54 15.39
N THR A 122 7.64 24.46 15.60
CA THR A 122 7.37 23.44 16.61
C THR A 122 8.52 23.33 17.59
N GLY A 123 8.17 23.44 18.88
CA GLY A 123 9.10 23.17 19.98
C GLY A 123 8.93 21.75 20.48
N ASN A 124 10.03 21.00 20.47
CA ASN A 124 10.07 19.58 20.83
C ASN A 124 11.35 19.26 21.60
N TYR A 125 11.36 18.11 22.29
CA TYR A 125 12.61 17.54 22.79
C TYR A 125 13.47 17.00 21.63
N PRO A 126 14.80 16.88 21.79
CA PRO A 126 15.68 16.32 20.77
C PRO A 126 15.28 14.94 20.28
N THR A 127 14.59 14.16 21.11
CA THR A 127 14.03 12.83 20.78
C THR A 127 13.04 12.83 19.62
N VAL A 128 12.50 14.00 19.23
CA VAL A 128 11.61 14.12 18.06
C VAL A 128 12.29 13.64 16.77
N PHE A 129 13.61 13.75 16.70
CA PHE A 129 14.39 13.28 15.55
C PHE A 129 14.17 11.81 15.28
N ASP A 130 14.22 10.98 16.34
CA ASP A 130 13.99 9.54 16.28
C ASP A 130 12.50 9.22 16.20
N VAL A 131 11.67 9.90 17.00
CA VAL A 131 10.22 9.71 17.04
C VAL A 131 9.58 9.91 15.67
N ARG A 132 9.94 10.98 14.96
CA ARG A 132 9.41 11.28 13.62
C ARG A 132 10.25 10.70 12.48
N SER A 133 11.29 9.89 12.79
CA SER A 133 12.23 9.33 11.80
C SER A 133 12.72 10.41 10.83
N LEU A 134 13.17 11.53 11.38
CA LEU A 134 13.69 12.64 10.59
C LEU A 134 15.05 12.26 9.97
N LYS A 135 15.39 12.88 8.86
CA LYS A 135 16.70 12.72 8.22
C LYS A 135 17.26 14.10 7.90
N LEU A 136 18.54 14.27 8.15
CA LEU A 136 19.24 15.50 7.80
C LEU A 136 19.77 15.45 6.37
N GLU A 137 19.64 16.55 5.66
CA GLU A 137 20.34 16.82 4.40
C GLU A 137 21.70 17.44 4.69
N GLN A 138 21.71 18.40 5.65
CA GLN A 138 22.91 19.16 6.02
C GLN A 138 22.88 19.52 7.50
N GLY A 139 24.07 19.68 8.11
CA GLY A 139 24.22 20.14 9.48
C GLY A 139 23.93 19.08 10.54
N ARG A 140 23.43 19.52 11.69
CA ARG A 140 23.06 18.67 12.83
C ARG A 140 21.66 19.01 13.33
N PHE A 141 21.07 18.07 14.06
CA PHE A 141 19.87 18.34 14.87
C PHE A 141 20.30 18.91 16.23
N TYR A 142 19.39 19.62 16.91
CA TYR A 142 19.68 20.09 18.26
C TYR A 142 19.73 18.89 19.22
N ASN A 143 20.57 19.01 20.24
CA ASN A 143 20.87 17.97 21.21
C ASN A 143 20.36 18.36 22.63
N PRO A 144 20.45 17.47 23.62
CA PRO A 144 20.05 17.79 25.00
C PRO A 144 20.79 19.00 25.61
N GLU A 145 22.00 19.30 25.16
CA GLU A 145 22.75 20.46 25.63
C GLU A 145 22.13 21.78 25.11
N ASP A 146 21.71 21.80 23.83
CA ASP A 146 21.02 22.96 23.24
C ASP A 146 19.69 23.21 23.99
N GLU A 147 18.98 22.14 24.43
CA GLU A 147 17.75 22.25 25.22
C GLU A 147 18.01 22.83 26.62
N ILE A 148 19.03 22.34 27.33
CA ILE A 148 19.39 22.81 28.68
C ILE A 148 19.88 24.26 28.64
N GLN A 149 20.69 24.64 27.64
CA GLN A 149 21.25 25.97 27.48
C GLN A 149 20.25 26.96 26.91
N ARG A 150 19.05 26.52 26.53
CA ARG A 150 18.06 27.33 25.80
C ARG A 150 18.66 28.00 24.57
N ALA A 151 19.42 27.22 23.79
CA ALA A 151 20.08 27.73 22.61
C ALA A 151 19.07 28.16 21.54
N HIS A 152 19.18 29.36 21.03
CA HIS A 152 18.36 29.88 19.93
C HIS A 152 18.82 29.26 18.60
N VAL A 153 18.62 27.98 18.46
CA VAL A 153 18.95 27.19 17.26
C VAL A 153 17.68 26.66 16.57
N ALA A 154 17.74 26.55 15.26
CA ALA A 154 16.63 26.08 14.45
C ALA A 154 17.09 25.04 13.45
N VAL A 155 16.25 24.00 13.25
CA VAL A 155 16.39 23.05 12.15
C VAL A 155 15.22 23.27 11.21
N ILE A 156 15.51 23.54 9.93
CA ILE A 156 14.51 23.92 8.93
C ILE A 156 14.21 22.81 7.97
N GLY A 157 12.97 22.73 7.50
CA GLY A 157 12.57 21.80 6.45
C GLY A 157 13.17 22.16 5.08
N SER A 158 13.21 21.21 4.18
CA SER A 158 13.81 21.35 2.83
C SER A 158 13.18 22.46 2.00
N GLU A 159 11.86 22.61 2.02
CA GLU A 159 11.15 23.66 1.28
C GLU A 159 11.34 25.04 1.95
N ALA A 160 11.48 25.06 3.28
CA ALA A 160 11.82 26.29 3.99
C ALA A 160 13.20 26.81 3.58
N LYS A 161 14.20 25.92 3.46
CA LYS A 161 15.52 26.25 2.90
C LYS A 161 15.40 26.83 1.50
N GLU A 162 14.68 26.17 0.61
CA GLU A 162 14.54 26.59 -0.79
C GLU A 162 13.91 27.98 -0.89
N LYS A 163 12.84 28.24 -0.15
CA LYS A 163 12.10 29.51 -0.22
C LYS A 163 12.81 30.67 0.48
N LEU A 164 13.42 30.43 1.65
CA LEU A 164 14.14 31.48 2.39
C LEU A 164 15.48 31.83 1.74
N PHE A 165 16.25 30.80 1.37
CA PHE A 165 17.65 31.00 0.96
C PHE A 165 17.86 30.86 -0.56
N SER A 166 16.83 30.54 -1.37
CA SER A 166 16.96 30.34 -2.84
C SER A 166 18.06 29.37 -3.24
N GLY A 167 18.21 28.26 -2.49
CA GLY A 167 19.23 27.24 -2.73
C GLY A 167 20.63 27.58 -2.20
N ARG A 168 20.84 28.77 -1.59
CA ARG A 168 22.09 29.10 -0.89
C ARG A 168 22.25 28.23 0.37
N ASN A 169 23.45 28.14 0.89
CA ASN A 169 23.69 27.48 2.17
C ASN A 169 22.94 28.22 3.28
N ALA A 170 22.18 27.44 4.08
CA ALA A 170 21.40 27.98 5.19
C ALA A 170 22.11 27.81 6.54
N LEU A 171 23.14 26.93 6.62
CA LEU A 171 23.82 26.64 7.88
C LEU A 171 24.63 27.88 8.38
N GLY A 172 24.45 28.18 9.67
CA GLY A 172 25.07 29.33 10.32
C GLY A 172 24.37 30.67 10.08
N GLU A 173 23.37 30.69 9.20
CA GLU A 173 22.55 31.88 8.95
C GLU A 173 21.50 32.08 10.06
N HIS A 174 21.11 33.33 10.27
CA HIS A 174 20.14 33.67 11.30
C HIS A 174 18.77 33.98 10.67
N ILE A 175 17.76 33.30 11.13
CA ILE A 175 16.35 33.58 10.79
C ILE A 175 15.65 34.23 11.98
N ARG A 176 14.64 35.05 11.71
CA ARG A 176 13.81 35.63 12.77
C ARG A 176 12.46 34.90 12.83
N LEU A 177 12.13 34.38 14.01
CA LEU A 177 10.85 33.78 14.33
C LEU A 177 10.08 34.74 15.24
N ASP A 178 9.02 35.35 14.71
CA ASP A 178 8.28 36.44 15.41
C ASP A 178 9.18 37.53 16.00
N GLY A 179 10.29 37.82 15.31
CA GLY A 179 11.27 38.86 15.74
C GLY A 179 12.44 38.33 16.54
N LEU A 180 12.39 37.13 17.12
CA LEU A 180 13.50 36.49 17.83
C LEU A 180 14.47 35.84 16.84
N SER A 181 15.77 36.00 17.06
CA SER A 181 16.80 35.47 16.18
C SER A 181 17.18 34.03 16.54
N PHE A 182 17.18 33.14 15.55
CA PHE A 182 17.59 31.74 15.67
C PHE A 182 18.64 31.41 14.62
N GLU A 183 19.69 30.71 15.01
CA GLU A 183 20.74 30.23 14.10
C GLU A 183 20.27 28.92 13.45
N VAL A 184 20.37 28.82 12.15
CA VAL A 184 20.06 27.57 11.40
C VAL A 184 21.23 26.60 11.52
N ILE A 185 21.07 25.54 12.31
CA ILE A 185 22.09 24.51 12.55
C ILE A 185 21.91 23.25 11.71
N GLY A 186 20.74 23.07 11.10
CA GLY A 186 20.43 21.89 10.29
C GLY A 186 19.33 22.12 9.29
N VAL A 187 19.38 21.31 8.24
CA VAL A 187 18.35 21.24 7.20
C VAL A 187 17.89 19.82 7.06
N LEU A 188 16.58 19.61 7.12
CA LEU A 188 15.98 18.29 6.95
C LEU A 188 15.90 17.89 5.48
N SER A 189 16.10 16.59 5.22
CA SER A 189 15.81 16.01 3.91
C SER A 189 14.33 16.12 3.59
N ALA A 190 14.02 16.31 2.31
CA ALA A 190 12.64 16.35 1.86
C ALA A 190 11.91 15.04 2.21
N LYS A 191 10.76 15.16 2.86
CA LYS A 191 9.84 14.07 3.12
C LYS A 191 8.66 14.13 2.16
N MET A 192 8.11 12.96 1.88
CA MET A 192 6.82 12.86 1.22
C MET A 192 5.75 13.50 2.09
N GLN A 193 4.94 14.38 1.49
CA GLN A 193 3.89 15.09 2.20
C GLN A 193 2.54 14.47 1.92
N GLU A 194 1.73 14.36 2.96
CA GLU A 194 0.32 14.01 2.88
C GLU A 194 -0.50 15.11 3.54
N GLY A 195 -1.51 15.61 2.82
CA GLY A 195 -2.44 16.61 3.35
C GLY A 195 -1.89 18.05 3.39
N ASN A 196 -2.48 18.84 4.30
CA ASN A 196 -2.19 20.29 4.46
C ASN A 196 -1.01 20.57 5.38
N ASP A 197 -0.49 19.56 6.10
CA ASP A 197 0.63 19.70 7.02
C ASP A 197 1.94 19.67 6.24
N ASP A 198 2.52 20.85 6.04
CA ASP A 198 3.69 21.02 5.20
C ASP A 198 4.99 20.74 6.00
N ILE A 199 5.24 19.44 6.27
CA ILE A 199 6.41 18.96 7.02
C ILE A 199 7.72 19.56 6.49
N ASN A 200 7.80 19.80 5.17
CA ASN A 200 8.98 20.37 4.54
C ASN A 200 9.15 21.89 4.78
N ARG A 201 8.14 22.54 5.38
CA ARG A 201 8.18 23.97 5.77
C ARG A 201 8.29 24.17 7.27
N VAL A 202 8.09 23.12 8.08
CA VAL A 202 8.16 23.22 9.54
C VAL A 202 9.57 23.60 9.97
N ILE A 203 9.62 24.44 10.99
CA ILE A 203 10.84 24.83 11.67
C ILE A 203 10.83 24.21 13.05
N TYR A 204 11.83 23.44 13.36
CA TYR A 204 12.02 22.77 14.64
C TYR A 204 12.95 23.59 15.51
N VAL A 205 12.53 23.88 16.74
CA VAL A 205 13.31 24.56 17.76
C VAL A 205 13.31 23.74 19.06
N PRO A 206 14.29 23.91 19.95
CA PRO A 206 14.25 23.29 21.27
C PRO A 206 12.97 23.68 22.03
N PHE A 207 12.40 22.75 22.80
CA PHE A 207 11.18 23.01 23.57
C PHE A 207 11.35 24.16 24.56
N SER A 208 12.53 24.28 25.17
CA SER A 208 12.88 25.36 26.11
C SER A 208 12.80 26.75 25.50
N THR A 209 13.22 26.91 24.22
CA THR A 209 13.17 28.20 23.52
C THR A 209 11.79 28.50 22.95
N MET A 210 10.97 27.47 22.72
CA MET A 210 9.58 27.66 22.29
C MET A 210 8.76 28.43 23.30
N SER A 211 9.13 28.40 24.59
CA SER A 211 8.47 29.17 25.66
C SER A 211 8.53 30.69 25.43
N GLU A 212 9.48 31.19 24.64
CA GLU A 212 9.58 32.58 24.27
C GLU A 212 8.64 32.99 23.12
N LEU A 213 8.20 32.01 22.33
CA LEU A 213 7.30 32.21 21.20
C LEU A 213 5.82 31.95 21.58
N LYS A 214 5.57 30.96 22.43
CA LYS A 214 4.24 30.52 22.88
C LYS A 214 4.32 30.00 24.32
N ASN A 215 3.23 30.17 25.07
CA ASN A 215 3.16 29.54 26.39
C ASN A 215 3.22 28.00 26.26
N THR A 216 4.24 27.37 26.83
CA THR A 216 4.52 25.94 26.80
C THR A 216 3.99 25.17 28.02
N HIS A 217 3.23 25.84 28.91
CA HIS A 217 2.63 25.19 30.07
C HIS A 217 1.64 24.09 29.65
N TYR A 218 0.92 24.30 28.55
CA TYR A 218 0.05 23.30 27.96
C TYR A 218 0.63 22.82 26.63
N LEU A 219 0.65 21.50 26.46
CA LEU A 219 1.13 20.84 25.25
C LEU A 219 0.01 20.73 24.23
N ASP A 220 0.34 20.90 22.96
CA ASP A 220 -0.61 20.66 21.87
C ASP A 220 -0.73 19.16 21.58
N THR A 221 0.40 18.41 21.64
CA THR A 221 0.45 16.96 21.38
C THR A 221 1.60 16.31 22.15
N ILE A 222 1.48 15.02 22.35
CA ILE A 222 2.56 14.16 22.83
C ILE A 222 2.82 13.10 21.76
N TRP A 223 4.06 12.98 21.35
CA TRP A 223 4.49 12.00 20.35
C TRP A 223 5.41 10.99 20.99
N PHE A 224 5.22 9.70 20.70
CA PHE A 224 6.15 8.69 21.18
C PHE A 224 6.25 7.50 20.22
N THR A 225 7.36 6.77 20.34
CA THR A 225 7.56 5.47 19.71
C THR A 225 7.60 4.38 20.77
N TYR A 226 7.25 3.18 20.39
CA TYR A 226 7.15 2.05 21.29
C TYR A 226 7.72 0.77 20.69
N GLN A 227 8.00 -0.23 21.57
CA GLN A 227 8.54 -1.53 21.16
C GLN A 227 7.72 -2.66 21.79
N THR A 228 6.51 -2.87 21.26
CA THR A 228 5.66 -4.01 21.59
C THR A 228 4.92 -4.48 20.34
N PRO A 229 4.59 -5.79 20.23
CA PRO A 229 3.68 -6.29 19.21
C PRO A 229 2.21 -5.98 19.51
N GLU A 230 1.86 -5.76 20.78
CA GLU A 230 0.48 -5.56 21.26
C GLU A 230 0.11 -4.07 21.23
N TYR A 231 -0.01 -3.50 20.02
CA TYR A 231 -0.27 -2.07 19.84
C TYR A 231 -1.68 -1.64 20.28
N GLU A 232 -2.67 -2.54 20.22
CA GLU A 232 -4.05 -2.24 20.65
C GLU A 232 -4.15 -2.09 22.18
N SER A 233 -3.47 -2.97 22.94
CA SER A 233 -3.42 -2.89 24.38
C SER A 233 -2.69 -1.63 24.87
N LEU A 234 -1.67 -1.19 24.12
CA LEU A 234 -0.95 0.03 24.39
C LEU A 234 -1.86 1.27 24.24
N GLU A 235 -2.66 1.36 23.17
CA GLU A 235 -3.60 2.45 22.98
C GLU A 235 -4.60 2.55 24.14
N GLN A 236 -5.14 1.40 24.57
CA GLN A 236 -6.05 1.36 25.70
C GLN A 236 -5.37 1.76 27.02
N SER A 237 -4.11 1.35 27.24
CA SER A 237 -3.32 1.73 28.40
C SER A 237 -3.04 3.23 28.46
N VAL A 238 -2.65 3.83 27.34
CA VAL A 238 -2.48 5.29 27.21
C VAL A 238 -3.77 6.01 27.61
N ARG A 239 -4.91 5.58 27.05
CA ARG A 239 -6.21 6.18 27.34
C ARG A 239 -6.59 6.04 28.81
N THR A 240 -6.35 4.88 29.41
CA THR A 240 -6.62 4.63 30.83
C THR A 240 -5.79 5.52 31.75
N ILE A 241 -4.50 5.68 31.45
CA ILE A 241 -3.59 6.55 32.20
C ILE A 241 -4.07 8.01 32.12
N MET A 242 -4.32 8.51 30.92
CA MET A 242 -4.77 9.87 30.70
C MET A 242 -6.16 10.14 31.31
N ALA A 243 -7.06 9.15 31.26
CA ALA A 243 -8.37 9.24 31.90
C ALA A 243 -8.26 9.37 33.42
N THR A 244 -7.34 8.63 34.02
CA THR A 244 -7.07 8.69 35.47
C THR A 244 -6.47 10.03 35.86
N GLN A 245 -5.49 10.52 35.11
CA GLN A 245 -4.78 11.79 35.38
C GLN A 245 -5.73 12.99 35.24
N HIS A 246 -6.55 13.01 34.20
CA HIS A 246 -7.44 14.14 33.88
C HIS A 246 -8.89 13.94 34.33
N LYS A 247 -9.19 12.85 35.05
CA LYS A 247 -10.50 12.55 35.65
C LYS A 247 -11.67 12.52 34.66
N PHE A 248 -11.44 12.03 33.43
CA PHE A 248 -12.50 11.78 32.47
C PHE A 248 -12.80 10.27 32.35
N SER A 249 -13.90 9.90 31.69
CA SER A 249 -14.28 8.51 31.51
C SER A 249 -13.32 7.77 30.58
N GLN A 250 -12.85 6.58 30.96
CA GLN A 250 -12.01 5.72 30.11
C GLN A 250 -12.69 5.33 28.80
N THR A 251 -14.02 5.38 28.75
CA THR A 251 -14.82 5.10 27.55
C THR A 251 -14.96 6.32 26.64
N ASP A 252 -14.60 7.52 27.13
CA ASP A 252 -14.67 8.75 26.36
C ASP A 252 -13.51 8.85 25.37
N ARG A 253 -13.78 8.45 24.12
CA ARG A 253 -12.78 8.47 23.05
C ARG A 253 -12.50 9.88 22.51
N GLN A 254 -13.40 10.85 22.78
CA GLN A 254 -13.22 12.23 22.31
C GLN A 254 -12.31 13.04 23.21
N ALA A 255 -12.27 12.76 24.50
CA ALA A 255 -11.45 13.52 25.46
C ALA A 255 -9.95 13.50 25.09
N VAL A 256 -9.47 12.38 24.57
CA VAL A 256 -8.09 12.20 24.11
C VAL A 256 -8.09 11.31 22.87
N HIS A 257 -7.59 11.87 21.79
CA HIS A 257 -7.37 11.13 20.55
C HIS A 257 -5.99 10.46 20.58
N VAL A 258 -5.97 9.14 20.56
CA VAL A 258 -4.75 8.34 20.46
C VAL A 258 -4.67 7.79 19.04
N PHE A 259 -3.80 8.38 18.24
CA PHE A 259 -3.53 7.95 16.86
C PHE A 259 -2.33 7.01 16.87
N ASN A 260 -2.58 5.73 16.71
CA ASN A 260 -1.52 4.74 16.54
C ASN A 260 -1.36 4.40 15.06
N LEU A 261 -0.20 4.68 14.50
CA LEU A 261 0.05 4.47 13.09
C LEU A 261 -0.04 2.99 12.68
N MET A 262 0.32 2.04 13.57
CA MET A 262 0.15 0.61 13.31
C MET A 262 -1.31 0.20 13.13
N THR A 263 -2.24 0.80 13.88
CA THR A 263 -3.69 0.58 13.69
C THR A 263 -4.12 0.98 12.27
N GLN A 264 -3.62 2.13 11.80
CA GLN A 264 -3.90 2.59 10.43
C GLN A 264 -3.29 1.65 9.38
N VAL A 265 -2.02 1.26 9.56
CA VAL A 265 -1.34 0.30 8.67
C VAL A 265 -2.15 -0.99 8.56
N HIS A 266 -2.59 -1.56 9.69
CA HIS A 266 -3.37 -2.79 9.70
C HIS A 266 -4.73 -2.65 9.00
N GLN A 267 -5.43 -1.52 9.19
CA GLN A 267 -6.67 -1.22 8.47
C GLN A 267 -6.43 -1.16 6.95
N PHE A 268 -5.34 -0.51 6.51
CA PHE A 268 -4.98 -0.46 5.10
C PHE A 268 -4.59 -1.84 4.54
N GLU A 269 -3.95 -2.71 5.33
CA GLU A 269 -3.67 -4.09 4.94
C GLU A 269 -4.95 -4.88 4.67
N ILE A 270 -5.96 -4.74 5.54
CA ILE A 270 -7.27 -5.38 5.36
C ILE A 270 -7.97 -4.87 4.09
N ILE A 271 -7.98 -3.54 3.88
CA ILE A 271 -8.54 -2.92 2.67
C ILE A 271 -7.82 -3.43 1.42
N THR A 272 -6.49 -3.48 1.44
CA THR A 272 -5.67 -3.96 0.33
C THR A 272 -5.94 -5.43 0.04
N LEU A 273 -6.10 -6.27 1.08
CA LEU A 273 -6.47 -7.67 0.93
C LEU A 273 -7.85 -7.81 0.26
N GLY A 274 -8.84 -7.04 0.73
CA GLY A 274 -10.19 -7.00 0.13
C GLY A 274 -10.14 -6.59 -1.35
N LEU A 275 -9.34 -5.60 -1.68
CA LEU A 275 -9.12 -5.14 -3.05
C LEU A 275 -8.48 -6.24 -3.92
N LYS A 276 -7.46 -6.94 -3.41
CA LYS A 276 -6.81 -8.06 -4.12
C LYS A 276 -7.79 -9.20 -4.40
N VAL A 277 -8.63 -9.55 -3.41
CA VAL A 277 -9.66 -10.59 -3.58
C VAL A 277 -10.67 -10.18 -4.66
N LEU A 278 -11.15 -8.94 -4.62
CA LEU A 278 -12.07 -8.41 -5.63
C LEU A 278 -11.44 -8.42 -7.04
N MET A 279 -10.20 -7.97 -7.16
CA MET A 279 -9.49 -7.98 -8.44
C MET A 279 -9.23 -9.40 -8.96
N GLY A 280 -8.88 -10.32 -8.07
CA GLY A 280 -8.75 -11.75 -8.40
C GLY A 280 -10.07 -12.35 -8.90
N PHE A 281 -11.19 -11.99 -8.27
CA PHE A 281 -12.52 -12.41 -8.69
C PHE A 281 -12.87 -11.87 -10.09
N ILE A 282 -12.70 -10.56 -10.32
CA ILE A 282 -12.96 -9.92 -11.63
C ILE A 282 -12.06 -10.55 -12.71
N GLY A 283 -10.78 -10.74 -12.41
CA GLY A 283 -9.84 -11.38 -13.33
C GLY A 283 -10.26 -12.81 -13.67
N THR A 284 -10.70 -13.59 -12.68
CA THR A 284 -11.19 -14.97 -12.87
C THR A 284 -12.44 -15.00 -13.74
N LEU A 285 -13.40 -14.08 -13.54
CA LEU A 285 -14.58 -13.95 -14.40
C LEU A 285 -14.20 -13.62 -15.84
N THR A 286 -13.27 -12.68 -16.03
CA THR A 286 -12.79 -12.30 -17.37
C THR A 286 -12.14 -13.49 -18.09
N LEU A 287 -11.29 -14.22 -17.35
CA LEU A 287 -10.66 -15.44 -17.89
C LEU A 287 -11.71 -16.53 -18.16
N GLY A 288 -12.75 -16.64 -17.33
CA GLY A 288 -13.88 -17.56 -17.52
C GLY A 288 -14.60 -17.30 -18.84
N ILE A 289 -14.80 -16.04 -19.23
CA ILE A 289 -15.38 -15.67 -20.55
C ILE A 289 -14.48 -16.21 -21.67
N GLY A 290 -13.16 -16.07 -21.57
CA GLY A 290 -12.22 -16.68 -22.51
C GLY A 290 -12.32 -18.20 -22.54
N GLY A 291 -12.52 -18.83 -21.38
CA GLY A 291 -12.75 -20.27 -21.23
C GLY A 291 -14.04 -20.76 -21.91
N VAL A 292 -15.13 -20.00 -21.80
CA VAL A 292 -16.36 -20.29 -22.55
C VAL A 292 -16.11 -20.22 -24.07
N GLY A 293 -15.32 -19.25 -24.52
CA GLY A 293 -14.87 -19.16 -25.92
C GLY A 293 -14.12 -20.43 -26.35
N LEU A 294 -13.17 -20.92 -25.52
CA LEU A 294 -12.44 -22.16 -25.75
C LEU A 294 -13.40 -23.36 -25.82
N MET A 295 -14.31 -23.48 -24.87
CA MET A 295 -15.29 -24.55 -24.83
C MET A 295 -16.15 -24.59 -26.10
N ASN A 296 -16.65 -23.44 -26.54
CA ASN A 296 -17.48 -23.36 -27.76
C ASN A 296 -16.71 -23.77 -29.02
N ILE A 297 -15.47 -23.35 -29.16
CA ILE A 297 -14.64 -23.72 -30.31
C ILE A 297 -14.29 -25.21 -30.28
N MET A 298 -13.99 -25.76 -29.12
CA MET A 298 -13.71 -27.18 -28.96
C MET A 298 -14.96 -28.04 -29.24
N LEU A 299 -16.17 -27.58 -28.86
CA LEU A 299 -17.42 -28.27 -29.22
C LEU A 299 -17.63 -28.33 -30.72
N VAL A 300 -17.36 -27.24 -31.43
CA VAL A 300 -17.43 -27.24 -32.90
C VAL A 300 -16.34 -28.14 -33.52
N SER A 301 -15.13 -28.16 -32.94
CA SER A 301 -14.06 -29.08 -33.38
C SER A 301 -14.50 -30.54 -33.25
N VAL A 302 -15.13 -30.90 -32.14
CA VAL A 302 -15.69 -32.27 -31.93
C VAL A 302 -16.73 -32.61 -32.98
N THR A 303 -17.65 -31.68 -33.31
CA THR A 303 -18.68 -31.96 -34.36
C THR A 303 -18.05 -32.09 -35.76
N GLN A 304 -17.06 -31.30 -36.10
CA GLN A 304 -16.33 -31.41 -37.38
C GLN A 304 -15.55 -32.71 -37.52
N ARG A 305 -15.03 -33.25 -36.41
CA ARG A 305 -14.24 -34.50 -36.37
C ARG A 305 -15.05 -35.72 -35.95
N THR A 306 -16.39 -35.62 -35.95
CA THR A 306 -17.25 -36.72 -35.48
C THR A 306 -16.95 -38.05 -36.19
N ARG A 307 -16.71 -38.03 -37.52
CA ARG A 307 -16.38 -39.21 -38.32
C ARG A 307 -15.01 -39.81 -37.97
N GLU A 308 -13.98 -38.95 -37.76
CA GLU A 308 -12.66 -39.39 -37.34
C GLU A 308 -12.70 -40.08 -35.97
N ILE A 309 -13.44 -39.49 -35.01
CA ILE A 309 -13.63 -40.04 -33.66
C ILE A 309 -14.37 -41.38 -33.78
N GLY A 310 -15.35 -41.48 -34.68
CA GLY A 310 -16.09 -42.73 -34.95
C GLY A 310 -15.19 -43.83 -35.46
N VAL A 311 -14.30 -43.54 -36.41
CA VAL A 311 -13.29 -44.50 -36.94
C VAL A 311 -12.32 -44.95 -35.85
N GLN A 312 -11.77 -44.02 -35.08
CA GLN A 312 -10.85 -44.33 -33.97
C GLN A 312 -11.51 -45.30 -32.96
N LYS A 313 -12.77 -45.06 -32.61
CA LYS A 313 -13.54 -45.92 -31.70
C LYS A 313 -13.90 -47.27 -32.30
N ALA A 314 -14.22 -47.33 -33.59
CA ALA A 314 -14.47 -48.58 -34.31
C ALA A 314 -13.21 -49.47 -34.35
N LEU A 315 -12.00 -48.84 -34.43
CA LEU A 315 -10.71 -49.53 -34.36
C LEU A 315 -10.27 -49.86 -32.91
N GLY A 316 -11.15 -49.62 -31.90
CA GLY A 316 -10.91 -50.03 -30.51
C GLY A 316 -10.36 -48.97 -29.58
N ALA A 317 -10.33 -47.67 -29.97
CA ALA A 317 -9.89 -46.60 -29.08
C ALA A 317 -10.78 -46.50 -27.83
N ARG A 318 -10.16 -46.60 -26.65
CA ARG A 318 -10.87 -46.50 -25.36
C ARG A 318 -11.38 -45.08 -25.14
N ARG A 319 -12.52 -44.91 -24.44
CA ARG A 319 -13.11 -43.61 -24.09
C ARG A 319 -12.11 -42.67 -23.42
N ARG A 320 -11.23 -43.20 -22.54
CA ARG A 320 -10.16 -42.42 -21.87
C ARG A 320 -9.16 -41.82 -22.83
N TYR A 321 -8.83 -42.53 -23.92
CA TYR A 321 -7.90 -42.04 -24.93
C TYR A 321 -8.45 -40.79 -25.63
N ILE A 322 -9.71 -40.89 -26.13
CA ILE A 322 -10.39 -39.75 -26.77
C ILE A 322 -10.53 -38.55 -25.81
N LEU A 323 -10.89 -38.81 -24.53
CA LEU A 323 -10.99 -37.76 -23.52
C LEU A 323 -9.66 -37.06 -23.32
N LEU A 324 -8.57 -37.83 -23.13
CA LEU A 324 -7.24 -37.25 -22.91
C LEU A 324 -6.72 -36.49 -24.15
N GLN A 325 -7.02 -36.96 -25.36
CA GLN A 325 -6.66 -36.30 -26.61
C GLN A 325 -7.26 -34.88 -26.68
N PHE A 326 -8.58 -34.74 -26.52
CA PHE A 326 -9.25 -33.44 -26.55
C PHE A 326 -8.89 -32.55 -25.36
N LEU A 327 -8.69 -33.13 -24.17
CA LEU A 327 -8.24 -32.39 -23.01
C LEU A 327 -6.82 -31.87 -23.20
N ALA A 328 -5.91 -32.66 -23.76
CA ALA A 328 -4.54 -32.21 -24.08
C ALA A 328 -4.56 -31.09 -25.12
N GLU A 329 -5.42 -31.17 -26.15
CA GLU A 329 -5.60 -30.09 -27.13
C GLU A 329 -6.04 -28.78 -26.44
N ALA A 330 -7.07 -28.84 -25.57
CA ALA A 330 -7.54 -27.70 -24.83
C ALA A 330 -6.47 -27.09 -23.90
N LEU A 331 -5.74 -27.95 -23.16
CA LEU A 331 -4.66 -27.51 -22.26
C LEU A 331 -3.49 -26.92 -23.04
N THR A 332 -3.14 -27.42 -24.22
CA THR A 332 -2.09 -26.85 -25.07
C THR A 332 -2.47 -25.46 -25.54
N ILE A 333 -3.71 -25.24 -25.98
CA ILE A 333 -4.21 -23.91 -26.37
C ILE A 333 -4.18 -22.96 -25.17
N THR A 334 -4.63 -23.43 -24.01
CA THR A 334 -4.61 -22.65 -22.75
C THR A 334 -3.19 -22.28 -22.34
N PHE A 335 -2.25 -23.22 -22.43
CA PHE A 335 -0.85 -22.99 -22.06
C PHE A 335 -0.18 -21.96 -22.98
N ILE A 336 -0.35 -22.10 -24.30
CA ILE A 336 0.22 -21.13 -25.27
C ILE A 336 -0.43 -19.76 -25.08
N GLY A 337 -1.76 -19.70 -24.96
CA GLY A 337 -2.49 -18.47 -24.65
C GLY A 337 -2.02 -17.84 -23.34
N GLY A 338 -1.76 -18.67 -22.32
CA GLY A 338 -1.22 -18.24 -21.04
C GLY A 338 0.16 -17.60 -21.13
N VAL A 339 1.08 -18.24 -21.82
CA VAL A 339 2.44 -17.70 -22.05
C VAL A 339 2.35 -16.36 -22.79
N LEU A 340 1.57 -16.28 -23.86
CA LEU A 340 1.37 -15.03 -24.60
C LEU A 340 0.75 -13.93 -23.72
N GLY A 341 -0.20 -14.27 -22.87
CA GLY A 341 -0.84 -13.32 -21.97
C GLY A 341 0.08 -12.82 -20.86
N VAL A 342 0.91 -13.71 -20.29
CA VAL A 342 1.94 -13.28 -19.33
C VAL A 342 2.96 -12.35 -20.00
N LEU A 343 3.42 -12.69 -21.20
CA LEU A 343 4.32 -11.82 -21.97
C LEU A 343 3.67 -10.46 -22.25
N LEU A 344 2.39 -10.45 -22.61
CA LEU A 344 1.63 -9.22 -22.81
C LEU A 344 1.54 -8.40 -21.51
N ALA A 345 1.27 -9.05 -20.37
CA ALA A 345 1.22 -8.37 -19.08
C ALA A 345 2.57 -7.75 -18.71
N TYR A 346 3.68 -8.45 -18.95
CA TYR A 346 5.02 -7.89 -18.76
C TYR A 346 5.30 -6.71 -19.69
N ALA A 347 4.93 -6.82 -20.97
CA ALA A 347 5.10 -5.74 -21.94
C ALA A 347 4.34 -4.49 -21.52
N VAL A 348 3.10 -4.65 -21.06
CA VAL A 348 2.27 -3.53 -20.56
C VAL A 348 2.88 -2.96 -19.27
N ALA A 349 3.28 -3.81 -18.31
CA ALA A 349 3.88 -3.35 -17.05
C ALA A 349 5.16 -2.54 -17.28
N LEU A 350 6.00 -2.94 -18.24
CA LEU A 350 7.21 -2.22 -18.61
C LEU A 350 6.91 -0.91 -19.34
N SER A 351 5.87 -0.88 -20.19
CA SER A 351 5.50 0.29 -21.00
C SER A 351 4.82 1.36 -20.15
N VAL A 352 3.96 0.96 -19.22
CA VAL A 352 3.25 1.89 -18.32
C VAL A 352 4.18 2.42 -17.23
N GLY A 353 5.18 1.63 -16.82
CA GLY A 353 6.16 2.03 -15.83
C GLY A 353 5.54 2.30 -14.45
N ARG A 354 5.60 3.56 -14.00
CA ARG A 354 4.97 4.01 -12.76
C ARG A 354 3.56 4.54 -13.08
N LEU A 355 2.57 4.02 -12.39
CA LEU A 355 1.27 4.69 -12.33
C LEU A 355 1.41 5.83 -11.32
N THR A 356 1.67 7.01 -11.81
CA THR A 356 1.79 8.24 -11.02
C THR A 356 0.45 8.57 -10.39
N LEU A 357 0.21 8.09 -9.18
CA LEU A 357 -0.98 8.46 -8.42
C LEU A 357 -0.64 9.53 -7.37
N TYR A 358 0.42 9.29 -6.64
CA TYR A 358 0.77 10.12 -5.49
C TYR A 358 1.72 11.27 -5.87
N SER A 359 2.67 11.04 -6.75
CA SER A 359 3.58 12.09 -7.24
C SER A 359 2.89 13.18 -8.06
N ALA A 360 1.67 12.92 -8.56
CA ALA A 360 0.84 13.94 -9.21
C ALA A 360 0.23 14.95 -8.22
N PHE A 361 0.04 14.56 -6.96
CA PHE A 361 -0.62 15.37 -5.94
C PHE A 361 0.31 15.81 -4.81
N ALA A 362 1.41 15.11 -4.59
CA ALA A 362 2.34 15.37 -3.50
C ALA A 362 3.77 15.57 -4.00
N LYS A 363 4.44 16.62 -3.51
CA LYS A 363 5.87 16.81 -3.74
C LYS A 363 6.65 15.67 -3.10
N ASN A 364 7.66 15.15 -3.78
CA ASN A 364 8.47 14.00 -3.37
C ASN A 364 7.68 12.69 -3.17
N GLY A 365 6.51 12.57 -3.83
CA GLY A 365 5.58 11.45 -3.69
C GLY A 365 5.99 10.16 -4.43
N GLU A 366 7.18 10.05 -5.02
CA GLU A 366 7.60 8.91 -5.84
C GLU A 366 7.54 7.55 -5.10
N ALA A 367 7.73 7.55 -3.78
CA ALA A 367 7.64 6.34 -2.97
C ALA A 367 6.20 5.82 -2.81
N GLY A 368 5.20 6.70 -2.96
CA GLY A 368 3.78 6.37 -2.93
C GLY A 368 3.19 6.03 -4.30
N ASP A 369 3.98 6.05 -5.38
CA ASP A 369 3.50 5.69 -6.71
C ASP A 369 3.35 4.16 -6.83
N ILE A 370 2.25 3.77 -7.50
CA ILE A 370 1.96 2.36 -7.75
C ILE A 370 2.84 1.86 -8.88
N ARG A 371 3.66 0.85 -8.61
CA ARG A 371 4.42 0.15 -9.63
C ARG A 371 3.77 -1.19 -9.91
N LEU A 372 3.48 -1.49 -11.18
CA LEU A 372 3.02 -2.80 -11.61
C LEU A 372 4.18 -3.80 -11.53
N ILE A 373 4.43 -4.34 -10.35
CA ILE A 373 5.46 -5.36 -10.15
C ILE A 373 4.78 -6.72 -10.12
N ILE A 374 5.06 -7.53 -11.14
CA ILE A 374 4.55 -8.90 -11.23
C ILE A 374 5.36 -9.77 -10.26
N ALA A 375 4.79 -10.03 -9.09
CA ALA A 375 5.41 -10.87 -8.08
C ALA A 375 5.34 -12.36 -8.46
N PRO A 376 6.27 -13.23 -8.02
CA PRO A 376 6.20 -14.67 -8.25
C PRO A 376 4.89 -15.30 -7.76
N GLY A 377 4.36 -14.81 -6.61
CA GLY A 377 3.06 -15.25 -6.10
C GLY A 377 1.90 -14.95 -7.03
N THR A 378 1.92 -13.77 -7.67
CA THR A 378 0.93 -13.36 -8.68
C THR A 378 0.96 -14.28 -9.89
N LEU A 379 2.16 -14.66 -10.37
CA LEU A 379 2.32 -15.61 -11.49
C LEU A 379 1.79 -17.01 -11.13
N ILE A 380 2.11 -17.49 -9.94
CA ILE A 380 1.62 -18.79 -9.47
C ILE A 380 0.09 -18.79 -9.37
N ALA A 381 -0.49 -17.80 -8.72
CA ALA A 381 -1.93 -17.68 -8.56
C ALA A 381 -2.64 -17.59 -9.92
N SER A 382 -2.18 -16.75 -10.83
CA SER A 382 -2.77 -16.58 -12.15
C SER A 382 -2.62 -17.84 -13.00
N THR A 383 -1.49 -18.54 -12.91
CA THR A 383 -1.28 -19.81 -13.63
C THR A 383 -2.21 -20.93 -13.09
N LEU A 384 -2.43 -20.98 -11.78
CA LEU A 384 -3.37 -21.94 -11.19
C LEU A 384 -4.81 -21.65 -11.64
N ILE A 385 -5.23 -20.37 -11.64
CA ILE A 385 -6.55 -19.96 -12.13
C ILE A 385 -6.70 -20.33 -13.61
N LEU A 386 -5.69 -20.04 -14.42
CA LEU A 386 -5.68 -20.38 -15.85
C LEU A 386 -5.80 -21.89 -16.07
N GLY A 387 -5.02 -22.68 -15.33
CA GLY A 387 -5.07 -24.15 -15.40
C GLY A 387 -6.45 -24.70 -15.04
N MET A 388 -7.08 -24.17 -14.00
CA MET A 388 -8.41 -24.53 -13.56
C MET A 388 -9.48 -24.18 -14.63
N VAL A 389 -9.45 -22.97 -15.16
CA VAL A 389 -10.37 -22.53 -16.21
C VAL A 389 -10.18 -23.36 -17.48
N GLY A 390 -8.93 -23.59 -17.91
CA GLY A 390 -8.62 -24.43 -19.07
C GLY A 390 -9.10 -25.88 -18.93
N LEU A 391 -8.92 -26.45 -17.74
CA LEU A 391 -9.37 -27.79 -17.42
C LEU A 391 -10.91 -27.90 -17.47
N ILE A 392 -11.62 -26.96 -16.82
CA ILE A 392 -13.09 -26.95 -16.80
C ILE A 392 -13.63 -26.74 -18.22
N SER A 393 -13.10 -25.79 -18.96
CA SER A 393 -13.53 -25.44 -20.31
C SER A 393 -13.23 -26.56 -21.33
N GLY A 394 -12.13 -27.28 -21.15
CA GLY A 394 -11.74 -28.40 -21.98
C GLY A 394 -12.47 -29.71 -21.65
N MET A 395 -12.89 -29.87 -20.38
CA MET A 395 -13.52 -31.12 -19.91
C MET A 395 -14.88 -31.39 -20.58
N VAL A 396 -15.71 -30.37 -20.75
CA VAL A 396 -17.05 -30.51 -21.35
C VAL A 396 -16.99 -31.04 -22.79
N PRO A 397 -16.21 -30.44 -23.72
CA PRO A 397 -16.08 -30.99 -25.07
C PRO A 397 -15.39 -32.35 -25.11
N ALA A 398 -14.38 -32.58 -24.26
CA ALA A 398 -13.67 -33.85 -24.17
C ALA A 398 -14.62 -35.03 -23.74
N ILE A 399 -15.46 -34.76 -22.75
CA ILE A 399 -16.49 -35.74 -22.33
C ILE A 399 -17.47 -36.02 -23.48
N ARG A 400 -17.93 -34.98 -24.18
CA ARG A 400 -18.86 -35.15 -25.31
C ARG A 400 -18.24 -35.97 -26.43
N ALA A 401 -16.99 -35.69 -26.82
CA ALA A 401 -16.24 -36.48 -27.79
C ALA A 401 -16.08 -37.92 -27.35
N SER A 402 -15.72 -38.17 -26.08
CA SER A 402 -15.53 -39.53 -25.54
C SER A 402 -16.80 -40.38 -25.50
N ARG A 403 -17.98 -39.78 -25.48
CA ARG A 403 -19.28 -40.44 -25.39
C ARG A 403 -19.94 -40.67 -26.76
N LEU A 404 -19.39 -40.19 -27.87
CA LEU A 404 -19.93 -40.41 -29.22
C LEU A 404 -20.09 -41.90 -29.51
N ASN A 405 -21.23 -42.30 -30.12
CA ASN A 405 -21.49 -43.64 -30.56
C ASN A 405 -20.80 -43.86 -31.92
N PRO A 406 -19.92 -44.86 -32.10
CA PRO A 406 -19.22 -45.08 -33.36
C PRO A 406 -20.15 -45.34 -34.54
N ILE A 407 -21.31 -46.00 -34.33
CA ILE A 407 -22.27 -46.32 -35.38
C ILE A 407 -22.95 -45.05 -35.91
N GLU A 408 -23.37 -44.15 -35.01
CA GLU A 408 -23.97 -42.86 -35.36
C GLU A 408 -22.96 -41.90 -35.99
N ALA A 409 -21.71 -41.90 -35.47
CA ALA A 409 -20.64 -41.06 -35.95
C ALA A 409 -20.22 -41.40 -37.40
N LEU A 410 -20.30 -42.66 -37.80
CA LEU A 410 -20.00 -43.11 -39.17
C LEU A 410 -21.14 -42.88 -40.14
N ARG A 411 -22.39 -42.71 -39.64
CA ARG A 411 -23.59 -42.42 -40.44
C ARG A 411 -23.83 -40.95 -40.70
N HIS A 412 -23.09 -40.09 -40.03
CA HIS A 412 -23.16 -38.63 -40.21
C HIS A 412 -22.46 -38.24 -41.52
N GLU A 413 -23.22 -37.77 -42.49
CA GLU A 413 -22.72 -37.11 -43.72
C GLU A 413 -22.16 -35.69 -43.43
#